data_59880b6c3fb9501bbb613bd50d82e55d
#
_entry.id   59880b6c3fb9501bbb613bd50d82e55d
#
_cell.length_a   1.000
_cell.length_b   1.000
_cell.length_c   1.000
_cell.angle_alpha   90.00
_cell.angle_beta   90.00
_cell.angle_gamma   90.00
#
_symmetry.space_group_name_H-M   'P 1'
#
loop_
_entity.id
_entity.type
_entity.pdbx_description
1 polymer ?
#
loop_
_entity_poly.entity_id
_entity_poly.type
_entity_poly.pdbx_seq_one_letter_code
_entity_poly.pdbx_strand_id
1 'polypeptide(L)'
;VDNLANRGITDAVTINGLLDPINRSLAIERVTNGDASLLYIAPEMLRSKTIERILGERHVTRFVIDEAHCFSAWGQDFRVDYQYIGKFIKEYQKRKGGKLQIPISCFTATAKQKVVQDICDYFKHWLGVELQLFATSATRTNLRYSVIHVDTENDKYNRLRTLVRESECPTIIYVSRTKRTRQLAEKLTRDGIPALPYN
;
A
#
# COMPACT_ATOMS: atom_id res chain seq x y z
N VAL A 1 -5.73 3.89 -10.79
CA VAL A 1 -6.36 4.90 -11.65
C VAL A 1 -7.33 4.23 -12.60
N ASP A 2 -6.94 3.14 -13.30
CA ASP A 2 -7.80 2.45 -14.30
C ASP A 2 -9.14 1.97 -13.72
N ASN A 3 -9.13 1.41 -12.52
CA ASN A 3 -10.37 1.01 -11.83
C ASN A 3 -11.30 2.19 -11.52
N LEU A 4 -10.76 3.39 -11.33
CA LEU A 4 -11.55 4.61 -11.13
C LEU A 4 -12.14 5.09 -12.45
N ALA A 5 -11.36 5.08 -13.52
CA ALA A 5 -11.82 5.42 -14.87
C ALA A 5 -12.97 4.52 -15.32
N ASN A 6 -12.88 3.21 -15.05
CA ASN A 6 -13.95 2.23 -15.31
C ASN A 6 -15.25 2.51 -14.51
N ARG A 7 -15.17 3.30 -13.45
CA ARG A 7 -16.31 3.75 -12.64
C ARG A 7 -16.75 5.18 -12.96
N GLY A 8 -16.23 5.77 -14.06
CA GLY A 8 -16.57 7.14 -14.48
C GLY A 8 -15.80 8.25 -13.73
N ILE A 9 -14.81 7.89 -12.89
CA ILE A 9 -13.95 8.87 -12.20
C ILE A 9 -12.70 9.06 -13.05
N THR A 10 -12.70 10.11 -13.87
CA THR A 10 -11.64 10.36 -14.87
C THR A 10 -10.63 11.44 -14.45
N ASP A 11 -10.87 12.12 -13.34
CA ASP A 11 -10.04 13.20 -12.80
C ASP A 11 -8.95 12.72 -11.83
N ALA A 12 -8.64 11.42 -11.86
CA ALA A 12 -7.57 10.81 -11.11
C ALA A 12 -6.32 10.59 -11.99
N VAL A 13 -5.15 10.92 -11.46
CA VAL A 13 -3.85 10.66 -12.09
C VAL A 13 -2.89 9.99 -11.11
N THR A 14 -1.92 9.27 -11.65
CA THR A 14 -0.79 8.74 -10.87
C THR A 14 0.52 9.30 -11.40
N ILE A 15 1.45 9.58 -10.50
CA ILE A 15 2.84 9.91 -10.86
C ILE A 15 3.74 8.99 -10.05
N ASN A 16 4.41 8.06 -10.73
CA ASN A 16 5.34 7.11 -10.13
C ASN A 16 6.57 6.90 -11.01
N GLY A 17 7.53 6.14 -10.53
CA GLY A 17 8.78 5.86 -11.25
C GLY A 17 8.65 4.92 -12.45
N LEU A 18 7.49 4.26 -12.63
CA LEU A 18 7.25 3.31 -13.72
C LEU A 18 6.61 3.95 -14.95
N LEU A 19 6.10 5.19 -14.82
CA LEU A 19 5.54 5.90 -15.95
C LEU A 19 6.63 6.28 -16.95
N ASP A 20 6.36 6.03 -18.23
CA ASP A 20 7.17 6.56 -19.30
C ASP A 20 7.12 8.10 -19.32
N PRO A 21 8.10 8.76 -19.96
CA PRO A 21 8.22 10.23 -19.93
C PRO A 21 7.00 10.97 -20.50
N ILE A 22 6.33 10.40 -21.51
CA ILE A 22 5.16 11.04 -22.16
C ILE A 22 3.97 11.03 -21.20
N ASN A 23 3.60 9.85 -20.70
CA ASN A 23 2.49 9.70 -19.76
C ASN A 23 2.74 10.48 -18.45
N ARG A 24 4.00 10.54 -18.02
CA ARG A 24 4.37 11.36 -16.86
C ARG A 24 4.14 12.86 -17.13
N SER A 25 4.53 13.38 -18.30
CA SER A 25 4.31 14.78 -18.67
C SER A 25 2.83 15.11 -18.75
N LEU A 26 2.02 14.25 -19.36
CA LEU A 26 0.57 14.41 -19.43
C LEU A 26 -0.08 14.42 -18.05
N ALA A 27 0.34 13.52 -17.13
CA ALA A 27 -0.16 13.51 -15.77
C ALA A 27 0.18 14.80 -15.01
N ILE A 28 1.40 15.32 -15.18
CA ILE A 28 1.84 16.60 -14.61
C ILE A 28 0.98 17.75 -15.14
N GLU A 29 0.78 17.81 -16.44
CA GLU A 29 -0.02 18.84 -17.11
C GLU A 29 -1.45 18.84 -16.58
N ARG A 30 -2.11 17.69 -16.51
CA ARG A 30 -3.46 17.56 -15.97
C ARG A 30 -3.58 18.06 -14.54
N VAL A 31 -2.59 17.76 -13.66
CA VAL A 31 -2.59 18.28 -12.28
C VAL A 31 -2.39 19.80 -12.30
N THR A 32 -1.46 20.32 -13.09
CA THR A 32 -1.14 21.75 -13.15
C THR A 32 -2.34 22.57 -13.65
N ASN A 33 -3.01 22.10 -14.71
CA ASN A 33 -4.17 22.77 -15.31
C ASN A 33 -5.46 22.66 -14.46
N GLY A 34 -5.50 21.72 -13.51
CA GLY A 34 -6.68 21.50 -12.69
C GLY A 34 -7.64 20.44 -13.22
N ASP A 35 -7.25 19.71 -14.26
CA ASP A 35 -8.03 18.62 -14.88
C ASP A 35 -7.94 17.32 -14.07
N ALA A 36 -7.14 17.30 -13.02
CA ALA A 36 -7.06 16.21 -12.08
C ALA A 36 -7.22 16.73 -10.63
N SER A 37 -8.19 16.17 -9.92
CA SER A 37 -8.45 16.46 -8.50
C SER A 37 -7.90 15.39 -7.56
N LEU A 38 -7.59 14.20 -8.06
CA LEU A 38 -6.99 13.10 -7.32
C LEU A 38 -5.59 12.78 -7.86
N LEU A 39 -4.57 12.99 -7.03
CA LEU A 39 -3.19 12.66 -7.36
C LEU A 39 -2.68 11.52 -6.49
N TYR A 40 -2.37 10.40 -7.14
CA TYR A 40 -1.69 9.26 -6.51
C TYR A 40 -0.18 9.38 -6.74
N ILE A 41 0.58 9.43 -5.66
CA ILE A 41 2.04 9.47 -5.70
C ILE A 41 2.64 8.50 -4.68
N ALA A 42 3.78 7.93 -5.01
CA ALA A 42 4.55 7.16 -4.06
C ALA A 42 5.31 8.10 -3.10
N PRO A 43 5.51 7.72 -1.82
CA PRO A 43 6.10 8.60 -0.80
C PRO A 43 7.47 9.16 -1.18
N GLU A 44 8.31 8.38 -1.85
CA GLU A 44 9.62 8.77 -2.35
C GLU A 44 9.57 9.94 -3.35
N MET A 45 8.46 10.08 -4.06
CA MET A 45 8.26 11.15 -5.02
C MET A 45 8.07 12.53 -4.37
N LEU A 46 7.72 12.59 -3.08
CA LEU A 46 7.59 13.85 -2.34
C LEU A 46 8.92 14.64 -2.25
N ARG A 47 10.06 13.96 -2.47
CA ARG A 47 11.38 14.60 -2.54
C ARG A 47 11.67 15.23 -3.91
N SER A 48 10.80 15.00 -4.89
CA SER A 48 10.96 15.54 -6.24
C SER A 48 10.59 17.02 -6.29
N LYS A 49 11.50 17.86 -6.83
CA LYS A 49 11.23 19.29 -7.06
C LYS A 49 10.03 19.50 -7.97
N THR A 50 9.79 18.59 -8.92
CA THR A 50 8.62 18.65 -9.79
C THR A 50 7.33 18.51 -9.00
N ILE A 51 7.24 17.53 -8.12
CA ILE A 51 6.07 17.30 -7.25
C ILE A 51 5.89 18.49 -6.30
N GLU A 52 6.97 18.96 -5.72
CA GLU A 52 6.96 20.12 -4.82
C GLU A 52 6.40 21.38 -5.54
N ARG A 53 6.82 21.64 -6.79
CA ARG A 53 6.32 22.74 -7.60
C ARG A 53 4.85 22.57 -7.94
N ILE A 54 4.45 21.43 -8.47
CA ILE A 54 3.05 21.17 -8.86
C ILE A 54 2.10 21.34 -7.68
N LEU A 55 2.43 20.72 -6.53
CA LEU A 55 1.61 20.86 -5.34
C LEU A 55 1.66 22.30 -4.79
N GLY A 56 2.79 23.00 -4.97
CA GLY A 56 2.92 24.42 -4.61
C GLY A 56 1.97 25.33 -5.39
N GLU A 57 1.67 25.02 -6.64
CA GLU A 57 0.74 25.77 -7.50
C GLU A 57 -0.74 25.41 -7.24
N ARG A 58 -1.01 24.24 -6.63
CA ARG A 58 -2.36 23.74 -6.37
C ARG A 58 -2.76 23.95 -4.91
N HIS A 59 -4.07 23.97 -4.66
CA HIS A 59 -4.64 23.93 -3.31
C HIS A 59 -4.97 22.49 -2.93
N VAL A 60 -4.17 21.90 -2.04
CA VAL A 60 -4.42 20.57 -1.50
C VAL A 60 -5.43 20.65 -0.37
N THR A 61 -6.55 20.00 -0.53
CA THR A 61 -7.66 20.01 0.45
C THR A 61 -7.56 18.88 1.47
N ARG A 62 -6.83 17.79 1.15
CA ARG A 62 -6.66 16.63 2.01
C ARG A 62 -5.44 15.83 1.61
N PHE A 63 -4.72 15.32 2.58
CA PHE A 63 -3.73 14.25 2.40
C PHE A 63 -4.33 12.90 2.82
N VAL A 64 -4.30 11.95 1.91
CA VAL A 64 -4.73 10.57 2.14
C VAL A 64 -3.50 9.68 2.09
N ILE A 65 -3.25 8.93 3.14
CA ILE A 65 -2.09 8.09 3.30
C ILE A 65 -2.57 6.65 3.45
N ASP A 66 -2.31 5.87 2.42
CA ASP A 66 -2.58 4.43 2.44
C ASP A 66 -1.40 3.68 3.04
N GLU A 67 -1.64 2.44 3.49
CA GLU A 67 -0.64 1.58 4.13
C GLU A 67 0.11 2.30 5.29
N ALA A 68 -0.63 3.06 6.08
CA ALA A 68 -0.06 3.86 7.15
C ALA A 68 0.74 3.06 8.19
N HIS A 69 0.61 1.72 8.23
CA HIS A 69 1.46 0.87 9.06
C HIS A 69 2.96 1.00 8.73
N CYS A 70 3.30 1.48 7.52
CA CYS A 70 4.68 1.77 7.12
C CYS A 70 5.37 2.88 7.93
N PHE A 71 4.63 3.68 8.72
CA PHE A 71 5.23 4.64 9.66
C PHE A 71 5.90 3.98 10.85
N SER A 72 5.46 2.79 11.24
CA SER A 72 5.93 2.13 12.45
C SER A 72 7.04 1.12 12.14
N ALA A 73 8.15 1.19 12.88
CA ALA A 73 9.19 0.18 12.83
C ALA A 73 8.70 -1.21 13.33
N TRP A 74 7.60 -1.26 14.04
CA TRP A 74 6.91 -2.47 14.47
C TRP A 74 5.87 -2.97 13.45
N GLY A 75 5.66 -2.21 12.35
CA GLY A 75 4.90 -2.64 11.19
C GLY A 75 5.67 -3.70 10.39
N GLN A 76 4.95 -4.50 9.61
CA GLN A 76 5.58 -5.55 8.80
C GLN A 76 6.42 -4.99 7.63
N ASP A 77 6.24 -3.71 7.29
CA ASP A 77 6.80 -3.10 6.07
C ASP A 77 7.19 -1.63 6.33
N PHE A 78 8.07 -1.42 7.30
CA PHE A 78 8.59 -0.08 7.61
C PHE A 78 9.30 0.53 6.40
N ARG A 79 8.89 1.76 6.01
CA ARG A 79 9.49 2.49 4.89
C ARG A 79 9.97 3.86 5.33
N VAL A 80 11.25 4.10 5.14
CA VAL A 80 11.90 5.37 5.51
C VAL A 80 11.26 6.59 4.83
N ASP A 81 10.75 6.43 3.61
CA ASP A 81 10.12 7.53 2.87
C ASP A 81 8.82 8.02 3.50
N TYR A 82 8.10 7.15 4.24
CA TYR A 82 6.93 7.56 5.02
C TYR A 82 7.30 8.57 6.11
N GLN A 83 8.51 8.47 6.68
CA GLN A 83 8.99 9.43 7.69
C GLN A 83 9.18 10.85 7.14
N TYR A 84 9.22 11.03 5.83
CA TYR A 84 9.32 12.33 5.21
C TYR A 84 7.97 13.04 5.04
N ILE A 85 6.86 12.31 5.03
CA ILE A 85 5.51 12.83 4.73
C ILE A 85 5.13 13.98 5.67
N GLY A 86 5.29 13.83 6.98
CA GLY A 86 4.94 14.85 7.96
C GLY A 86 5.74 16.14 7.77
N LYS A 87 7.04 16.01 7.52
CA LYS A 87 7.91 17.17 7.21
C LYS A 87 7.43 17.87 5.94
N PHE A 88 7.14 17.12 4.88
CA PHE A 88 6.64 17.66 3.62
C PHE A 88 5.32 18.43 3.81
N ILE A 89 4.35 17.87 4.51
CA ILE A 89 3.05 18.52 4.78
C ILE A 89 3.26 19.80 5.58
N LYS A 90 4.11 19.79 6.60
CA LYS A 90 4.43 20.96 7.41
C LYS A 90 5.03 22.10 6.56
N GLU A 91 5.99 21.77 5.71
CA GLU A 91 6.61 22.74 4.81
C GLU A 91 5.62 23.27 3.77
N TYR A 92 4.78 22.42 3.22
CA TYR A 92 3.71 22.81 2.30
C TYR A 92 2.73 23.79 2.97
N GLN A 93 2.21 23.47 4.15
CA GLN A 93 1.31 24.34 4.91
C GLN A 93 1.96 25.71 5.22
N LYS A 94 3.24 25.72 5.62
CA LYS A 94 4.00 26.95 5.86
C LYS A 94 4.07 27.83 4.63
N ARG A 95 4.34 27.29 3.44
CA ARG A 95 4.39 28.02 2.17
C ARG A 95 3.03 28.59 1.77
N LYS A 96 1.94 27.90 2.13
CA LYS A 96 0.56 28.37 1.91
C LYS A 96 0.06 29.35 2.98
N GLY A 97 0.96 29.96 3.75
CA GLY A 97 0.64 31.00 4.75
C GLY A 97 0.45 30.50 6.17
N GLY A 98 0.64 29.20 6.43
CA GLY A 98 0.71 28.60 7.77
C GLY A 98 -0.59 28.55 8.57
N LYS A 99 -1.66 29.17 8.09
CA LYS A 99 -2.96 29.24 8.79
C LYS A 99 -3.88 28.04 8.47
N LEU A 100 -3.59 27.32 7.41
CA LEU A 100 -4.43 26.22 6.94
C LEU A 100 -3.95 24.89 7.49
N GLN A 101 -4.73 24.29 8.39
CA GLN A 101 -4.53 22.92 8.80
C GLN A 101 -5.24 22.00 7.83
N ILE A 102 -4.46 21.29 6.99
CA ILE A 102 -5.02 20.39 5.98
C ILE A 102 -5.39 19.06 6.65
N PRO A 103 -6.63 18.58 6.47
CA PRO A 103 -7.06 17.29 6.98
C PRO A 103 -6.19 16.15 6.48
N ILE A 104 -5.89 15.20 7.36
CA ILE A 104 -5.12 13.99 7.05
C ILE A 104 -5.99 12.78 7.33
N SER A 105 -5.99 11.84 6.42
CA SER A 105 -6.62 10.54 6.58
C SER A 105 -5.59 9.44 6.37
N CYS A 106 -5.45 8.56 7.36
CA CYS A 106 -4.54 7.42 7.32
C CYS A 106 -5.36 6.14 7.24
N PHE A 107 -5.02 5.27 6.28
CA PHE A 107 -5.66 3.98 6.10
C PHE A 107 -4.64 2.85 6.27
N THR A 108 -5.05 1.79 6.91
CA THR A 108 -4.28 0.55 7.01
C THR A 108 -5.20 -0.63 7.27
N ALA A 109 -4.95 -1.75 6.59
CA ALA A 109 -5.70 -2.99 6.79
C ALA A 109 -5.26 -3.77 8.03
N THR A 110 -4.02 -3.54 8.49
CA THR A 110 -3.39 -4.31 9.56
C THR A 110 -2.65 -3.38 10.51
N ALA A 111 -3.29 -3.01 11.62
CA ALA A 111 -2.61 -2.22 12.63
C ALA A 111 -2.79 -2.81 14.03
N LYS A 112 -1.69 -3.27 14.61
CA LYS A 112 -1.63 -3.55 16.04
C LYS A 112 -1.72 -2.23 16.81
N GLN A 113 -2.17 -2.29 18.06
CA GLN A 113 -2.33 -1.08 18.90
C GLN A 113 -1.06 -0.21 18.93
N LYS A 114 0.13 -0.82 19.00
CA LYS A 114 1.40 -0.10 18.97
C LYS A 114 1.63 0.65 17.65
N VAL A 115 1.25 0.06 16.51
CA VAL A 115 1.35 0.71 15.19
C VAL A 115 0.43 1.91 15.10
N VAL A 116 -0.81 1.79 15.60
CA VAL A 116 -1.76 2.91 15.67
C VAL A 116 -1.20 4.05 16.51
N GLN A 117 -0.63 3.73 17.67
CA GLN A 117 -0.01 4.73 18.55
C GLN A 117 1.14 5.45 17.85
N ASP A 118 2.04 4.72 17.18
CA ASP A 118 3.18 5.30 16.45
C ASP A 118 2.71 6.27 15.35
N ILE A 119 1.62 5.94 14.63
CA ILE A 119 1.02 6.82 13.62
C ILE A 119 0.48 8.11 14.28
N CYS A 120 -0.29 7.97 15.34
CA CYS A 120 -0.84 9.12 16.07
C CYS A 120 0.26 10.03 16.61
N ASP A 121 1.27 9.47 17.27
CA ASP A 121 2.41 10.20 17.82
C ASP A 121 3.21 10.92 16.72
N TYR A 122 3.38 10.28 15.57
CA TYR A 122 4.06 10.86 14.42
C TYR A 122 3.37 12.15 13.94
N PHE A 123 2.04 12.11 13.68
CA PHE A 123 1.32 13.28 13.21
C PHE A 123 1.14 14.35 14.28
N LYS A 124 1.02 13.98 15.55
CA LYS A 124 1.04 14.90 16.66
C LYS A 124 2.39 15.64 16.74
N HIS A 125 3.50 14.93 16.61
CA HIS A 125 4.84 15.52 16.64
C HIS A 125 5.08 16.50 15.47
N TRP A 126 4.79 16.08 14.25
CA TRP A 126 5.11 16.89 13.07
C TRP A 126 4.14 18.05 12.83
N LEU A 127 2.86 17.84 13.08
CA LEU A 127 1.80 18.76 12.64
C LEU A 127 0.91 19.25 13.78
N GLY A 128 1.09 18.75 15.00
CA GLY A 128 0.22 19.08 16.13
C GLY A 128 -1.22 18.56 15.97
N VAL A 129 -1.42 17.55 15.12
CA VAL A 129 -2.75 16.99 14.81
C VAL A 129 -3.03 15.78 15.70
N GLU A 130 -4.20 15.75 16.31
CA GLU A 130 -4.72 14.55 16.96
C GLU A 130 -5.62 13.79 16.01
N LEU A 131 -5.21 12.55 15.66
CA LEU A 131 -5.98 11.69 14.76
C LEU A 131 -7.08 10.99 15.55
N GLN A 132 -8.30 10.99 14.98
CA GLN A 132 -9.41 10.19 15.48
C GLN A 132 -9.33 8.79 14.88
N LEU A 133 -9.38 7.76 15.74
CA LEU A 133 -9.36 6.36 15.32
C LEU A 133 -10.76 5.87 14.98
N PHE A 134 -10.92 5.33 13.78
CA PHE A 134 -12.08 4.56 13.34
C PHE A 134 -11.61 3.15 13.05
N ALA A 135 -11.99 2.20 13.88
CA ALA A 135 -11.62 0.80 13.73
C ALA A 135 -12.85 -0.11 13.84
N THR A 136 -12.90 -1.11 12.99
CA THR A 136 -13.84 -2.22 13.11
C THR A 136 -13.11 -3.46 13.58
N SER A 137 -13.82 -4.42 14.19
CA SER A 137 -13.21 -5.69 14.56
C SER A 137 -12.63 -6.38 13.32
N ALA A 138 -11.33 -6.67 13.36
CA ALA A 138 -10.62 -7.41 12.31
C ALA A 138 -10.86 -8.93 12.40
N THR A 139 -11.64 -9.39 13.35
CA THR A 139 -11.91 -10.82 13.53
C THR A 139 -12.80 -11.32 12.39
N ARG A 140 -12.20 -12.10 11.51
CA ARG A 140 -12.93 -12.74 10.41
C ARG A 140 -13.42 -14.11 10.87
N THR A 141 -14.71 -14.21 11.19
CA THR A 141 -15.33 -15.46 11.68
C THR A 141 -15.43 -16.57 10.63
N ASN A 142 -15.28 -16.19 9.35
CA ASN A 142 -15.29 -17.11 8.20
C ASN A 142 -13.91 -17.72 7.88
N LEU A 143 -12.84 -17.32 8.57
CA LEU A 143 -11.50 -17.89 8.38
C LEU A 143 -11.22 -18.94 9.48
N ARG A 144 -10.69 -20.08 9.04
CA ARG A 144 -10.19 -21.13 9.92
C ARG A 144 -8.69 -21.27 9.76
N TYR A 145 -7.96 -21.24 10.86
CA TYR A 145 -6.51 -21.38 10.87
C TYR A 145 -6.14 -22.73 11.46
N SER A 146 -5.21 -23.43 10.81
CA SER A 146 -4.64 -24.68 11.33
C SER A 146 -3.14 -24.70 11.12
N VAL A 147 -2.43 -25.33 12.03
CA VAL A 147 -0.99 -25.60 11.93
C VAL A 147 -0.79 -27.09 11.82
N ILE A 148 -0.07 -27.54 10.80
CA ILE A 148 0.24 -28.94 10.57
C ILE A 148 1.74 -29.09 10.71
N HIS A 149 2.16 -29.82 11.74
CA HIS A 149 3.58 -30.17 11.93
C HIS A 149 3.94 -31.35 11.04
N VAL A 150 5.09 -31.26 10.40
CA VAL A 150 5.66 -32.30 9.54
C VAL A 150 7.16 -32.33 9.74
N ASP A 151 7.75 -33.53 9.68
CA ASP A 151 9.16 -33.73 10.04
C ASP A 151 10.10 -33.50 8.85
N THR A 152 9.65 -33.77 7.62
CA THR A 152 10.49 -33.64 6.44
C THR A 152 9.87 -32.77 5.35
N GLU A 153 10.71 -32.23 4.46
CA GLU A 153 10.23 -31.48 3.29
C GLU A 153 9.39 -32.36 2.34
N ASN A 154 9.65 -33.66 2.34
CA ASN A 154 8.85 -34.59 1.52
C ASN A 154 7.47 -34.79 2.11
N ASP A 155 7.34 -34.92 3.40
CA ASP A 155 6.04 -35.01 4.10
C ASP A 155 5.26 -33.72 3.93
N LYS A 156 5.94 -32.59 4.02
CA LYS A 156 5.35 -31.28 3.75
C LYS A 156 4.76 -31.18 2.34
N TYR A 157 5.49 -31.64 1.36
CA TYR A 157 5.01 -31.65 -0.03
C TYR A 157 3.84 -32.63 -0.21
N ASN A 158 3.91 -33.83 0.34
CA ASN A 158 2.84 -34.82 0.26
C ASN A 158 1.56 -34.29 0.94
N ARG A 159 1.69 -33.67 2.10
CA ARG A 159 0.55 -33.06 2.80
C ARG A 159 -0.06 -31.89 2.01
N LEU A 160 0.78 -31.02 1.45
CA LEU A 160 0.34 -29.95 0.58
C LEU A 160 -0.46 -30.49 -0.62
N ARG A 161 0.06 -31.52 -1.31
CA ARG A 161 -0.58 -32.14 -2.45
C ARG A 161 -1.95 -32.72 -2.09
N THR A 162 -2.07 -33.38 -0.94
CA THR A 162 -3.34 -33.89 -0.42
C THR A 162 -4.34 -32.73 -0.19
N LEU A 163 -3.93 -31.69 0.52
CA LEU A 163 -4.78 -30.53 0.81
C LEU A 163 -5.31 -29.87 -0.46
N VAL A 164 -4.44 -29.68 -1.48
CA VAL A 164 -4.85 -29.05 -2.73
C VAL A 164 -5.81 -29.93 -3.53
N ARG A 165 -5.63 -31.25 -3.51
CA ARG A 165 -6.55 -32.20 -4.16
C ARG A 165 -7.90 -32.32 -3.48
N GLU A 166 -7.92 -32.23 -2.16
CA GLU A 166 -9.15 -32.26 -1.34
C GLU A 166 -9.91 -30.92 -1.38
N SER A 167 -9.24 -29.84 -1.82
CA SER A 167 -9.84 -28.52 -1.91
C SER A 167 -10.69 -28.39 -3.16
N GLU A 168 -11.97 -28.09 -3.00
CA GLU A 168 -12.89 -27.78 -4.10
C GLU A 168 -12.78 -26.32 -4.58
N CYS A 169 -11.89 -25.55 -3.96
CA CYS A 169 -11.73 -24.11 -4.19
C CYS A 169 -10.35 -23.78 -4.79
N PRO A 170 -10.23 -22.66 -5.52
CA PRO A 170 -8.92 -22.13 -5.90
C PRO A 170 -8.02 -21.94 -4.66
N THR A 171 -6.79 -22.46 -4.75
CA THR A 171 -5.86 -22.47 -3.62
C THR A 171 -4.67 -21.54 -3.89
N ILE A 172 -4.32 -20.69 -2.93
CA ILE A 172 -3.11 -19.86 -2.98
C ILE A 172 -2.08 -20.45 -2.02
N ILE A 173 -0.86 -20.71 -2.53
CA ILE A 173 0.23 -21.26 -1.76
C ILE A 173 1.34 -20.22 -1.63
N TYR A 174 1.59 -19.75 -0.41
CA TYR A 174 2.69 -18.85 -0.13
C TYR A 174 3.98 -19.61 0.19
N VAL A 175 5.08 -19.16 -0.39
CA VAL A 175 6.42 -19.70 -0.16
C VAL A 175 7.41 -18.58 0.17
N SER A 176 8.45 -18.91 0.90
CA SER A 176 9.41 -17.93 1.44
C SER A 176 10.38 -17.31 0.41
N ARG A 177 10.47 -17.86 -0.82
CA ARG A 177 11.44 -17.41 -1.83
C ARG A 177 10.82 -17.48 -3.23
N THR A 178 11.04 -16.46 -4.03
CA THR A 178 10.57 -16.37 -5.44
C THR A 178 10.99 -17.57 -6.29
N LYS A 179 12.23 -18.05 -6.15
CA LYS A 179 12.70 -19.25 -6.87
C LYS A 179 11.85 -20.49 -6.54
N ARG A 180 11.42 -20.61 -5.28
CA ARG A 180 10.60 -21.76 -4.83
C ARG A 180 9.19 -21.73 -5.41
N THR A 181 8.66 -20.55 -5.76
CA THR A 181 7.35 -20.40 -6.39
C THR A 181 7.30 -21.16 -7.72
N ARG A 182 8.28 -20.94 -8.60
CA ARG A 182 8.39 -21.63 -9.89
C ARG A 182 8.59 -23.13 -9.72
N GLN A 183 9.55 -23.54 -8.88
CA GLN A 183 9.85 -24.94 -8.62
C GLN A 183 8.63 -25.72 -8.10
N LEU A 184 7.85 -25.10 -7.20
CA LEU A 184 6.66 -25.72 -6.63
C LEU A 184 5.55 -25.83 -7.67
N ALA A 185 5.31 -24.80 -8.47
CA ALA A 185 4.32 -24.81 -9.53
C ALA A 185 4.63 -25.92 -10.58
N GLU A 186 5.88 -26.03 -11.02
CA GLU A 186 6.33 -27.09 -11.94
C GLU A 186 6.16 -28.50 -11.34
N LYS A 187 6.47 -28.65 -10.05
CA LYS A 187 6.33 -29.94 -9.35
C LYS A 187 4.87 -30.37 -9.23
N LEU A 188 3.99 -29.44 -8.85
CA LEU A 188 2.55 -29.68 -8.75
C LEU A 188 1.95 -30.04 -10.13
N THR A 189 2.34 -29.31 -11.17
CA THR A 189 1.87 -29.57 -12.55
C THR A 189 2.31 -30.93 -13.04
N ARG A 190 3.55 -31.37 -12.76
CA ARG A 190 4.01 -32.75 -13.08
C ARG A 190 3.21 -33.81 -12.34
N ASP A 191 2.73 -33.53 -11.13
CA ASP A 191 1.90 -34.44 -10.34
C ASP A 191 0.40 -34.38 -10.71
N GLY A 192 0.06 -33.69 -11.81
CA GLY A 192 -1.30 -33.58 -12.34
C GLY A 192 -2.17 -32.54 -11.63
N ILE A 193 -1.56 -31.58 -10.92
CA ILE A 193 -2.25 -30.47 -10.26
C ILE A 193 -1.89 -29.19 -11.01
N PRO A 194 -2.81 -28.59 -11.80
CA PRO A 194 -2.53 -27.34 -12.53
C PRO A 194 -2.14 -26.23 -11.56
N ALA A 195 -0.95 -25.66 -11.72
CA ALA A 195 -0.44 -24.60 -10.86
C ALA A 195 0.37 -23.57 -11.67
N LEU A 196 0.20 -22.29 -11.37
CA LEU A 196 0.93 -21.21 -12.01
C LEU A 196 1.72 -20.43 -10.94
N PRO A 197 2.98 -20.03 -11.25
CA PRO A 197 3.73 -19.16 -10.36
C PRO A 197 3.20 -17.72 -10.49
N TYR A 198 3.08 -17.05 -9.35
CA TYR A 198 2.79 -15.62 -9.28
C TYR A 198 3.91 -14.93 -8.52
N ASN A 199 4.55 -13.92 -9.16
CA ASN A 199 5.68 -13.14 -8.62
C ASN A 199 5.44 -11.66 -8.81
#